data_62d337866d26f2d1d7bbd08e388ce4aa
#
_entry.id   62d337866d26f2d1d7bbd08e388ce4aa
#
_cell.length_a   1.000
_cell.length_b   1.000
_cell.length_c   1.000
_cell.angle_alpha   90.00
_cell.angle_beta   90.00
_cell.angle_gamma   90.00
#
_symmetry.space_group_name_H-M   'P 1'
#
loop_
_entity.id
_entity.type
_entity.pdbx_description
1 polymer ?
#
loop_
_entity_poly.entity_id
_entity_poly.type
_entity_poly.pdbx_seq_one_letter_code
_entity_poly.pdbx_strand_id
1 'polypeptide(L)'
;VTGGPRVRVAAIDDDTLIRDGLRVLVPGLDVVAACRDVAEFLAVRPRVEVVLLDLTLTGTATDPVLQGTDAVAALAADGWRVLVYTNERRRAVLVACLNAGARGIVHKAEPLPVLGAAAADVAAGRIVITQALTGLAELAGRRGRLPGLSPRERDVLAGRARGESFRGIARRLFITEKTAAGYMDQVKHKFAAYLREHSPADLERALGLEPSGLADRHPRDAPP
;
A
#
# COMPACT_ATOMS: atom_id res chain seq x y z
N VAL A 1 16.22 21.53 12.51
CA VAL A 1 15.57 20.72 11.48
C VAL A 1 14.36 21.51 11.00
N THR A 2 14.47 22.22 9.88
CA THR A 2 13.42 23.02 9.26
C THR A 2 12.31 22.09 8.80
N GLY A 3 11.16 22.12 9.50
CA GLY A 3 9.99 21.34 9.19
C GLY A 3 9.37 21.80 7.87
N GLY A 4 9.48 20.98 6.81
CA GLY A 4 8.65 21.11 5.63
C GLY A 4 7.16 20.96 5.97
N PRO A 5 6.25 21.30 5.05
CA PRO A 5 4.81 21.14 5.28
C PRO A 5 4.50 19.70 5.64
N ARG A 6 3.79 19.50 6.76
CA ARG A 6 3.35 18.18 7.20
C ARG A 6 2.14 17.76 6.38
N VAL A 7 2.09 16.48 5.99
CA VAL A 7 0.93 15.90 5.32
C VAL A 7 -0.19 15.68 6.33
N ARG A 8 -1.36 16.24 6.07
CA ARG A 8 -2.54 16.07 6.92
C ARG A 8 -3.17 14.70 6.65
N VAL A 9 -3.21 13.86 7.67
CA VAL A 9 -3.71 12.50 7.55
C VAL A 9 -4.82 12.21 8.57
N ALA A 10 -5.72 11.29 8.22
CA ALA A 10 -6.53 10.57 9.19
C ALA A 10 -6.02 9.14 9.31
N ALA A 11 -6.00 8.59 10.51
CA ALA A 11 -5.70 7.19 10.77
C ALA A 11 -6.98 6.45 11.14
N ILE A 12 -7.24 5.32 10.46
CA ILE A 12 -8.33 4.40 10.77
C ILE A 12 -7.69 3.07 11.15
N ASP A 13 -7.75 2.74 12.43
CA ASP A 13 -7.10 1.57 13.01
C ASP A 13 -7.80 1.27 14.36
N ASP A 14 -8.14 0.05 14.66
CA ASP A 14 -8.79 -0.31 15.92
C ASP A 14 -7.80 -0.39 17.10
N ASP A 15 -6.49 -0.52 16.80
CA ASP A 15 -5.43 -0.49 17.81
C ASP A 15 -5.14 0.96 18.26
N THR A 16 -5.49 1.25 19.52
CA THR A 16 -5.27 2.56 20.15
C THR A 16 -3.79 2.94 20.18
N LEU A 17 -2.89 1.96 20.42
CA LEU A 17 -1.45 2.22 20.47
C LEU A 17 -0.92 2.68 19.12
N ILE A 18 -1.41 2.10 18.03
CA ILE A 18 -1.05 2.52 16.67
C ILE A 18 -1.57 3.94 16.42
N ARG A 19 -2.85 4.22 16.70
CA ARG A 19 -3.44 5.55 16.50
C ARG A 19 -2.68 6.66 17.26
N ASP A 20 -2.39 6.43 18.52
CA ASP A 20 -1.68 7.40 19.36
C ASP A 20 -0.19 7.49 18.98
N GLY A 21 0.42 6.35 18.64
CA GLY A 21 1.81 6.28 18.21
C GLY A 21 2.06 7.04 16.90
N LEU A 22 1.16 6.96 15.92
CA LEU A 22 1.30 7.67 14.65
C LEU A 22 1.39 9.19 14.83
N ARG A 23 0.67 9.77 15.80
CA ARG A 23 0.69 11.20 16.11
C ARG A 23 2.06 11.69 16.56
N VAL A 24 2.83 10.85 17.22
CA VAL A 24 4.09 11.22 17.88
C VAL A 24 5.30 10.73 17.11
N LEU A 25 5.21 9.52 16.53
CA LEU A 25 6.38 8.79 16.06
C LEU A 25 6.70 9.00 14.57
N VAL A 26 5.74 9.50 13.75
CA VAL A 26 5.99 9.66 12.32
C VAL A 26 6.28 11.12 11.96
N PRO A 27 7.57 11.47 11.77
CA PRO A 27 7.94 12.82 11.33
C PRO A 27 7.31 13.11 9.96
N GLY A 28 6.80 14.33 9.79
CA GLY A 28 6.21 14.78 8.51
C GLY A 28 4.71 14.48 8.35
N LEU A 29 4.09 13.77 9.30
CA LEU A 29 2.63 13.63 9.36
C LEU A 29 2.01 14.59 10.37
N ASP A 30 0.83 15.10 10.01
CA ASP A 30 -0.11 15.79 10.90
C ASP A 30 -1.36 14.92 11.01
N VAL A 31 -1.47 14.13 12.07
CA VAL A 31 -2.62 13.23 12.29
C VAL A 31 -3.79 14.03 12.83
N VAL A 32 -4.59 14.54 11.92
CA VAL A 32 -5.76 15.42 12.21
C VAL A 32 -6.89 14.66 12.89
N ALA A 33 -7.10 13.40 12.49
CA ALA A 33 -8.12 12.53 13.06
C ALA A 33 -7.55 11.12 13.27
N ALA A 34 -8.01 10.45 14.32
CA ALA A 34 -7.67 9.07 14.61
C ALA A 34 -8.97 8.36 14.99
N CYS A 35 -9.47 7.52 14.10
CA CYS A 35 -10.76 6.87 14.17
C CYS A 35 -10.54 5.36 14.36
N ARG A 36 -11.43 4.71 15.09
CA ARG A 36 -11.35 3.26 15.30
C ARG A 36 -11.86 2.46 14.10
N ASP A 37 -12.73 3.07 13.29
CA ASP A 37 -13.37 2.43 12.14
C ASP A 37 -13.77 3.47 11.08
N VAL A 38 -14.23 2.96 9.93
CA VAL A 38 -14.64 3.79 8.78
C VAL A 38 -15.91 4.60 9.11
N ALA A 39 -16.82 4.07 9.92
CA ALA A 39 -18.06 4.76 10.26
C ALA A 39 -17.77 6.02 11.09
N GLU A 40 -16.89 5.93 12.07
CA GLU A 40 -16.43 7.08 12.85
C GLU A 40 -15.73 8.11 11.95
N PHE A 41 -14.87 7.67 11.03
CA PHE A 41 -14.21 8.56 10.09
C PHE A 41 -15.22 9.31 9.19
N LEU A 42 -16.20 8.60 8.63
CA LEU A 42 -17.23 9.19 7.79
C LEU A 42 -18.17 10.13 8.54
N ALA A 43 -18.39 9.91 9.84
CA ALA A 43 -19.15 10.84 10.68
C ALA A 43 -18.39 12.15 10.93
N VAL A 44 -17.07 12.08 11.13
CA VAL A 44 -16.23 13.27 11.37
C VAL A 44 -15.89 14.01 10.09
N ARG A 45 -15.67 13.30 8.97
CA ARG A 45 -15.24 13.82 7.66
C ARG A 45 -14.12 14.88 7.76
N PRO A 46 -12.99 14.55 8.34
CA PRO A 46 -11.93 15.52 8.56
C PRO A 46 -11.32 16.00 7.24
N ARG A 47 -10.84 17.24 7.21
CA ARG A 47 -10.10 17.76 6.04
C ARG A 47 -8.68 17.21 6.05
N VAL A 48 -8.43 16.14 5.30
CA VAL A 48 -7.14 15.45 5.20
C VAL A 48 -6.75 15.21 3.75
N GLU A 49 -5.45 15.01 3.52
CA GLU A 49 -4.90 14.73 2.20
C GLU A 49 -4.83 13.23 1.93
N VAL A 50 -4.65 12.43 3.01
CA VAL A 50 -4.50 10.97 2.93
C VAL A 50 -5.22 10.32 4.11
N VAL A 51 -5.86 9.19 3.84
CA VAL A 51 -6.42 8.29 4.85
C VAL A 51 -5.46 7.09 4.99
N LEU A 52 -4.89 6.91 6.18
CA LEU A 52 -4.16 5.70 6.56
C LEU A 52 -5.18 4.69 7.05
N LEU A 53 -5.28 3.53 6.41
CA LEU A 53 -6.30 2.53 6.70
C LEU A 53 -5.67 1.20 7.07
N ASP A 54 -5.98 0.66 8.25
CA ASP A 54 -5.76 -0.77 8.49
C ASP A 54 -6.84 -1.61 7.80
N LEU A 55 -6.44 -2.77 7.30
CA LEU A 55 -7.36 -3.71 6.65
C LEU A 55 -8.13 -4.58 7.64
N THR A 56 -7.60 -4.76 8.84
CA THR A 56 -8.20 -5.60 9.87
C THR A 56 -8.74 -4.71 10.98
N LEU A 57 -10.04 -4.48 10.94
CA LEU A 57 -10.73 -3.69 11.96
C LEU A 57 -11.65 -4.61 12.76
N THR A 58 -11.65 -4.47 14.07
CA THR A 58 -12.46 -5.32 14.96
C THR A 58 -13.91 -4.86 14.97
N GLY A 59 -14.79 -5.72 14.51
CA GLY A 59 -16.24 -5.56 14.62
C GLY A 59 -16.84 -6.67 15.48
N THR A 60 -18.12 -6.52 15.87
CA THR A 60 -18.88 -7.56 16.54
C THR A 60 -19.86 -8.21 15.58
N ALA A 61 -20.40 -9.38 15.96
CA ALA A 61 -21.43 -10.05 15.16
C ALA A 61 -22.73 -9.22 15.03
N THR A 62 -22.99 -8.34 16.01
CA THR A 62 -24.15 -7.45 16.06
C THR A 62 -23.88 -6.06 15.46
N ASP A 63 -22.61 -5.69 15.26
CA ASP A 63 -22.18 -4.42 14.66
C ASP A 63 -21.00 -4.69 13.73
N PRO A 64 -21.27 -5.16 12.50
CA PRO A 64 -20.23 -5.47 11.53
C PRO A 64 -19.56 -4.17 11.05
N VAL A 65 -18.23 -4.14 11.15
CA VAL A 65 -17.41 -3.00 10.71
C VAL A 65 -17.00 -3.18 9.25
N LEU A 66 -17.12 -2.12 8.47
CA LEU A 66 -16.59 -2.08 7.11
C LEU A 66 -15.06 -2.16 7.16
N GLN A 67 -14.47 -3.20 6.58
CA GLN A 67 -13.04 -3.50 6.66
C GLN A 67 -12.49 -4.07 5.34
N GLY A 68 -11.19 -4.31 5.29
CA GLY A 68 -10.54 -4.93 4.15
C GLY A 68 -10.69 -4.14 2.85
N THR A 69 -10.91 -4.84 1.76
CA THR A 69 -11.06 -4.25 0.41
C THR A 69 -12.31 -3.41 0.26
N ASP A 70 -13.39 -3.74 0.98
CA ASP A 70 -14.65 -2.99 0.91
C ASP A 70 -14.50 -1.61 1.57
N ALA A 71 -13.74 -1.51 2.65
CA ALA A 71 -13.39 -0.24 3.27
C ALA A 71 -12.55 0.63 2.32
N VAL A 72 -11.58 0.04 1.63
CA VAL A 72 -10.78 0.74 0.61
C VAL A 72 -11.69 1.26 -0.51
N ALA A 73 -12.56 0.40 -1.05
CA ALA A 73 -13.46 0.75 -2.15
C ALA A 73 -14.40 1.89 -1.77
N ALA A 74 -15.03 1.82 -0.59
CA ALA A 74 -15.95 2.84 -0.10
C ALA A 74 -15.25 4.20 0.06
N LEU A 75 -14.08 4.24 0.68
CA LEU A 75 -13.31 5.47 0.87
C LEU A 75 -12.82 6.04 -0.47
N ALA A 76 -12.34 5.19 -1.38
CA ALA A 76 -11.88 5.61 -2.69
C ALA A 76 -13.03 6.16 -3.57
N ALA A 77 -14.21 5.53 -3.52
CA ALA A 77 -15.41 6.00 -4.22
C ALA A 77 -15.89 7.36 -3.71
N ASP A 78 -15.71 7.64 -2.41
CA ASP A 78 -16.02 8.94 -1.78
C ASP A 78 -14.89 10.00 -2.03
N GLY A 79 -13.89 9.67 -2.84
CA GLY A 79 -12.83 10.57 -3.29
C GLY A 79 -11.60 10.65 -2.39
N TRP A 80 -11.53 9.85 -1.32
CA TRP A 80 -10.38 9.86 -0.42
C TRP A 80 -9.17 9.17 -1.03
N ARG A 81 -7.97 9.70 -0.77
CA ARG A 81 -6.71 9.04 -1.12
C ARG A 81 -6.34 8.06 -0.02
N VAL A 82 -6.54 6.77 -0.28
CA VAL A 82 -6.30 5.71 0.71
C VAL A 82 -4.87 5.18 0.58
N LEU A 83 -4.12 5.23 1.68
CA LEU A 83 -2.86 4.53 1.87
C LEU A 83 -3.10 3.42 2.91
N VAL A 84 -3.03 2.18 2.48
CA VAL A 84 -3.20 1.02 3.37
C VAL A 84 -1.97 0.88 4.25
N TYR A 85 -2.16 0.76 5.57
CA TYR A 85 -1.11 0.56 6.57
C TYR A 85 -1.46 -0.66 7.41
N THR A 86 -0.90 -1.83 7.08
CA THR A 86 -1.42 -3.11 7.56
C THR A 86 -0.33 -4.14 7.84
N ASN A 87 -0.67 -5.19 8.60
CA ASN A 87 0.13 -6.41 8.77
C ASN A 87 -0.18 -7.49 7.72
N GLU A 88 -1.12 -7.26 6.82
CA GLU A 88 -1.51 -8.21 5.79
C GLU A 88 -0.35 -8.49 4.82
N ARG A 89 -0.11 -9.78 4.52
CA ARG A 89 0.97 -10.25 3.61
C ARG A 89 0.46 -11.07 2.44
N ARG A 90 -0.81 -11.46 2.45
CA ARG A 90 -1.39 -12.26 1.36
C ARG A 90 -1.47 -11.41 0.10
N ARG A 91 -0.74 -11.83 -0.92
CA ARG A 91 -0.62 -11.08 -2.19
C ARG A 91 -1.97 -10.80 -2.84
N ALA A 92 -2.90 -11.77 -2.82
CA ALA A 92 -4.24 -11.59 -3.36
C ALA A 92 -4.98 -10.42 -2.69
N VAL A 93 -4.90 -10.31 -1.36
CA VAL A 93 -5.53 -9.21 -0.61
C VAL A 93 -4.89 -7.86 -0.97
N LEU A 94 -3.55 -7.80 -1.04
CA LEU A 94 -2.85 -6.56 -1.40
C LEU A 94 -3.21 -6.09 -2.82
N VAL A 95 -3.31 -7.03 -3.78
CA VAL A 95 -3.77 -6.75 -5.14
C VAL A 95 -5.21 -6.25 -5.13
N ALA A 96 -6.11 -6.92 -4.40
CA ALA A 96 -7.50 -6.51 -4.30
C ALA A 96 -7.64 -5.09 -3.70
N CYS A 97 -6.78 -4.69 -2.75
CA CYS A 97 -6.76 -3.32 -2.23
C CYS A 97 -6.38 -2.29 -3.30
N LEU A 98 -5.37 -2.57 -4.13
CA LEU A 98 -5.00 -1.68 -5.23
C LEU A 98 -6.15 -1.53 -6.24
N ASN A 99 -6.83 -2.62 -6.53
CA ASN A 99 -7.98 -2.67 -7.41
C ASN A 99 -9.18 -1.92 -6.85
N ALA A 100 -9.35 -1.96 -5.53
CA ALA A 100 -10.36 -1.20 -4.81
C ALA A 100 -10.06 0.32 -4.75
N GLY A 101 -8.89 0.75 -5.24
CA GLY A 101 -8.53 2.16 -5.35
C GLY A 101 -7.49 2.65 -4.35
N ALA A 102 -6.85 1.76 -3.58
CA ALA A 102 -5.72 2.15 -2.74
C ALA A 102 -4.60 2.78 -3.57
N ARG A 103 -4.04 3.87 -3.08
CA ARG A 103 -2.92 4.58 -3.73
C ARG A 103 -1.56 4.04 -3.33
N GLY A 104 -1.51 3.14 -2.38
CA GLY A 104 -0.30 2.46 -1.94
C GLY A 104 -0.58 1.56 -0.75
N ILE A 105 0.42 0.76 -0.41
CA ILE A 105 0.38 -0.14 0.74
C ILE A 105 1.72 -0.05 1.46
N VAL A 106 1.70 0.17 2.76
CA VAL A 106 2.85 0.11 3.66
C VAL A 106 2.58 -0.98 4.70
N HIS A 107 3.54 -1.88 4.86
CA HIS A 107 3.43 -2.90 5.90
C HIS A 107 3.81 -2.31 7.27
N LYS A 108 3.06 -2.64 8.33
CA LYS A 108 3.32 -2.12 9.69
C LYS A 108 4.72 -2.49 10.24
N ALA A 109 5.39 -3.47 9.66
CA ALA A 109 6.79 -3.80 9.98
C ALA A 109 7.83 -2.95 9.21
N GLU A 110 7.42 -2.09 8.27
CA GLU A 110 8.34 -1.20 7.58
C GLU A 110 8.73 -0.02 8.51
N PRO A 111 9.95 0.54 8.37
CA PRO A 111 10.36 1.68 9.20
C PRO A 111 9.41 2.87 9.05
N LEU A 112 9.08 3.55 10.14
CA LEU A 112 8.16 4.70 10.15
C LEU A 112 8.48 5.81 9.13
N PRO A 113 9.75 6.13 8.81
CA PRO A 113 10.06 7.08 7.74
C PRO A 113 9.51 6.67 6.37
N VAL A 114 9.36 5.37 6.11
CA VAL A 114 8.74 4.86 4.86
C VAL A 114 7.27 5.25 4.79
N LEU A 115 6.54 5.15 5.90
CA LEU A 115 5.14 5.56 5.99
C LEU A 115 5.00 7.07 5.73
N GLY A 116 5.84 7.90 6.34
CA GLY A 116 5.84 9.35 6.11
C GLY A 116 6.11 9.72 4.65
N ALA A 117 7.10 9.09 4.03
CA ALA A 117 7.41 9.30 2.61
C ALA A 117 6.27 8.83 1.70
N ALA A 118 5.68 7.66 1.99
CA ALA A 118 4.56 7.12 1.25
C ALA A 118 3.33 8.04 1.33
N ALA A 119 3.01 8.57 2.51
CA ALA A 119 1.91 9.51 2.68
C ALA A 119 2.13 10.81 1.88
N ALA A 120 3.36 11.33 1.85
CA ALA A 120 3.70 12.51 1.04
C ALA A 120 3.53 12.24 -0.46
N ASP A 121 3.92 11.06 -0.92
CA ASP A 121 3.75 10.65 -2.31
C ASP A 121 2.26 10.52 -2.68
N VAL A 122 1.46 9.91 -1.82
CA VAL A 122 0.00 9.77 -2.02
C VAL A 122 -0.69 11.13 -1.98
N ALA A 123 -0.31 12.02 -1.06
CA ALA A 123 -0.82 13.40 -1.01
C ALA A 123 -0.54 14.17 -2.31
N ALA A 124 0.62 13.92 -2.94
CA ALA A 124 0.96 14.46 -4.25
C ALA A 124 0.28 13.74 -5.43
N GLY A 125 -0.66 12.82 -5.17
CA GLY A 125 -1.41 12.08 -6.20
C GLY A 125 -0.65 10.90 -6.83
N ARG A 126 0.52 10.54 -6.32
CA ARG A 126 1.30 9.41 -6.83
C ARG A 126 0.79 8.09 -6.26
N ILE A 127 0.97 7.01 -7.04
CA ILE A 127 0.80 5.64 -6.54
C ILE A 127 2.13 5.21 -5.93
N VAL A 128 2.07 4.66 -4.71
CA VAL A 128 3.26 4.27 -3.96
C VAL A 128 3.46 2.76 -4.00
N ILE A 129 4.64 2.34 -4.40
CA ILE A 129 5.09 0.95 -4.37
C ILE A 129 6.16 0.83 -3.30
N THR A 130 5.75 0.32 -2.14
CA THR A 130 6.65 -0.01 -1.04
C THR A 130 7.23 -1.42 -1.20
N GLN A 131 7.99 -1.87 -0.22
CA GLN A 131 8.52 -3.23 -0.19
C GLN A 131 7.41 -4.29 -0.30
N ALA A 132 6.23 -4.03 0.29
CA ALA A 132 5.07 -4.91 0.22
C ALA A 132 4.63 -5.21 -1.23
N LEU A 133 4.71 -4.21 -2.11
CA LEU A 133 4.30 -4.33 -3.51
C LEU A 133 5.44 -4.69 -4.47
N THR A 134 6.70 -4.55 -4.05
CA THR A 134 7.86 -4.86 -4.90
C THR A 134 7.85 -6.32 -5.36
N GLY A 135 7.46 -7.26 -4.50
CA GLY A 135 7.33 -8.68 -4.85
C GLY A 135 6.25 -8.95 -5.89
N LEU A 136 5.15 -8.18 -5.89
CA LEU A 136 4.09 -8.26 -6.91
C LEU A 136 4.59 -7.76 -8.26
N ALA A 137 5.26 -6.62 -8.28
CA ALA A 137 5.85 -6.05 -9.50
C ALA A 137 6.90 -6.99 -10.11
N GLU A 138 7.71 -7.67 -9.28
CA GLU A 138 8.68 -8.66 -9.76
C GLU A 138 7.99 -9.85 -10.44
N LEU A 139 6.94 -10.40 -9.83
CA LEU A 139 6.18 -11.52 -10.42
C LEU A 139 5.55 -11.13 -11.76
N ALA A 140 4.94 -9.96 -11.85
CA ALA A 140 4.38 -9.45 -13.09
C ALA A 140 5.48 -9.25 -14.15
N GLY A 141 6.65 -8.76 -13.75
CA GLY A 141 7.82 -8.58 -14.61
C GLY A 141 8.41 -9.91 -15.12
N ARG A 142 8.53 -10.93 -14.27
CA ARG A 142 9.03 -12.28 -14.65
C ARG A 142 8.12 -12.98 -15.66
N ARG A 143 6.83 -12.76 -15.60
CA ARG A 143 5.84 -13.35 -16.51
C ARG A 143 5.69 -12.58 -17.83
N GLY A 144 6.52 -11.56 -18.07
CA GLY A 144 6.45 -10.72 -19.26
C GLY A 144 5.19 -9.87 -19.36
N ARG A 145 4.47 -9.72 -18.27
CA ARG A 145 3.17 -9.05 -18.21
C ARG A 145 3.24 -7.60 -17.71
N LEU A 146 4.41 -7.16 -17.23
CA LEU A 146 4.74 -5.73 -17.15
C LEU A 146 5.43 -5.33 -18.45
N PRO A 147 4.72 -4.68 -19.38
CA PRO A 147 5.32 -4.28 -20.64
C PRO A 147 6.42 -3.25 -20.40
N GLY A 148 7.53 -3.42 -21.10
CA GLY A 148 8.53 -2.38 -21.24
C GLY A 148 9.53 -2.20 -20.10
N LEU A 149 9.70 -3.16 -19.15
CA LEU A 149 10.84 -3.12 -18.25
C LEU A 149 12.13 -3.44 -19.01
N SER A 150 13.10 -2.51 -18.98
CA SER A 150 14.46 -2.76 -19.48
C SER A 150 15.17 -3.84 -18.65
N PRO A 151 16.24 -4.46 -19.14
CA PRO A 151 17.03 -5.42 -18.37
C PRO A 151 17.50 -4.83 -17.03
N ARG A 152 17.96 -3.58 -17.01
CA ARG A 152 18.43 -2.91 -15.79
C ARG A 152 17.31 -2.66 -14.76
N GLU A 153 16.13 -2.27 -15.22
CA GLU A 153 14.96 -2.13 -14.36
C GLU A 153 14.56 -3.46 -13.74
N ARG A 154 14.58 -4.57 -14.51
CA ARG A 154 14.32 -5.93 -13.98
C ARG A 154 15.36 -6.35 -12.95
N ASP A 155 16.64 -6.09 -13.18
CA ASP A 155 17.73 -6.43 -12.26
C ASP A 155 17.60 -5.68 -10.92
N VAL A 156 17.21 -4.39 -10.98
CA VAL A 156 16.98 -3.57 -9.77
C VAL A 156 15.73 -4.03 -9.04
N LEU A 157 14.63 -4.27 -9.76
CA LEU A 157 13.37 -4.76 -9.18
C LEU A 157 13.58 -6.11 -8.46
N ALA A 158 14.26 -7.06 -9.11
CA ALA A 158 14.56 -8.35 -8.54
C ALA A 158 15.45 -8.25 -7.29
N GLY A 159 16.42 -7.34 -7.30
CA GLY A 159 17.25 -7.06 -6.11
C GLY A 159 16.41 -6.51 -4.96
N ARG A 160 15.55 -5.53 -5.22
CA ARG A 160 14.66 -4.98 -4.19
C ARG A 160 13.67 -6.02 -3.64
N ALA A 161 13.12 -6.87 -4.49
CA ALA A 161 12.22 -7.95 -4.07
C ALA A 161 12.90 -8.98 -3.14
N ARG A 162 14.21 -9.16 -3.27
CA ARG A 162 15.03 -9.97 -2.34
C ARG A 162 15.46 -9.21 -1.09
N GLY A 163 15.09 -7.94 -0.93
CA GLY A 163 15.47 -7.11 0.21
C GLY A 163 16.86 -6.45 0.09
N GLU A 164 17.53 -6.52 -1.09
CA GLU A 164 18.81 -5.85 -1.29
C GLU A 164 18.68 -4.33 -1.12
N SER A 165 19.64 -3.69 -0.44
CA SER A 165 19.71 -2.23 -0.40
C SER A 165 20.10 -1.65 -1.76
N PHE A 166 19.77 -0.38 -2.03
CA PHE A 166 20.24 0.29 -3.26
C PHE A 166 21.76 0.27 -3.38
N ARG A 167 22.48 0.38 -2.28
CA ARG A 167 23.93 0.25 -2.23
C ARG A 167 24.41 -1.14 -2.67
N GLY A 168 23.74 -2.20 -2.22
CA GLY A 168 24.05 -3.58 -2.63
C GLY A 168 23.80 -3.79 -4.12
N ILE A 169 22.66 -3.35 -4.60
CA ILE A 169 22.28 -3.42 -6.01
C ILE A 169 23.26 -2.61 -6.88
N ALA A 170 23.58 -1.38 -6.46
CA ALA A 170 24.52 -0.51 -7.18
C ALA A 170 25.89 -1.15 -7.33
N ARG A 171 26.43 -1.75 -6.26
CA ARG A 171 27.68 -2.50 -6.29
C ARG A 171 27.63 -3.69 -7.25
N ARG A 172 26.59 -4.50 -7.17
CA ARG A 172 26.39 -5.69 -8.01
C ARG A 172 26.26 -5.35 -9.51
N LEU A 173 25.59 -4.24 -9.82
CA LEU A 173 25.32 -3.84 -11.20
C LEU A 173 26.35 -2.85 -11.77
N PHE A 174 27.37 -2.47 -10.99
CA PHE A 174 28.40 -1.48 -11.36
C PHE A 174 27.80 -0.12 -11.76
N ILE A 175 26.84 0.37 -10.96
CA ILE A 175 26.20 1.68 -11.11
C ILE A 175 26.22 2.47 -9.81
N THR A 176 25.76 3.72 -9.82
CA THR A 176 25.61 4.49 -8.57
C THR A 176 24.32 4.15 -7.84
N GLU A 177 24.26 4.41 -6.51
CA GLU A 177 23.02 4.25 -5.74
C GLU A 177 21.89 5.12 -6.30
N LYS A 178 22.20 6.34 -6.72
CA LYS A 178 21.25 7.25 -7.37
C LYS A 178 20.70 6.66 -8.67
N THR A 179 21.55 6.02 -9.47
CA THR A 179 21.13 5.34 -10.70
C THR A 179 20.21 4.15 -10.40
N ALA A 180 20.55 3.34 -9.38
CA ALA A 180 19.71 2.22 -8.97
C ALA A 180 18.32 2.71 -8.45
N ALA A 181 18.29 3.79 -7.67
CA ALA A 181 17.04 4.41 -7.24
C ALA A 181 16.22 4.92 -8.43
N GLY A 182 16.86 5.58 -9.40
CA GLY A 182 16.21 6.07 -10.61
C GLY A 182 15.59 4.95 -11.45
N TYR A 183 16.25 3.79 -11.60
CA TYR A 183 15.64 2.62 -12.23
C TYR A 183 14.42 2.11 -11.47
N MET A 184 14.47 2.09 -10.12
CA MET A 184 13.32 1.69 -9.32
C MET A 184 12.15 2.67 -9.49
N ASP A 185 12.41 3.96 -9.60
CA ASP A 185 11.35 4.96 -9.86
C ASP A 185 10.71 4.75 -11.24
N GLN A 186 11.48 4.42 -12.27
CA GLN A 186 10.93 4.03 -13.58
C GLN A 186 10.04 2.78 -13.47
N VAL A 187 10.46 1.77 -12.72
CA VAL A 187 9.64 0.58 -12.44
C VAL A 187 8.33 0.97 -11.78
N LYS A 188 8.37 1.81 -10.74
CA LYS A 188 7.16 2.29 -10.03
C LYS A 188 6.20 3.00 -11.00
N HIS A 189 6.71 3.88 -11.86
CA HIS A 189 5.90 4.57 -12.86
C HIS A 189 5.22 3.62 -13.84
N LYS A 190 5.97 2.64 -14.35
CA LYS A 190 5.44 1.62 -15.28
C LYS A 190 4.41 0.72 -14.61
N PHE A 191 4.66 0.31 -13.38
CA PHE A 191 3.70 -0.49 -12.62
C PHE A 191 2.43 0.29 -12.26
N ALA A 192 2.58 1.56 -11.88
CA ALA A 192 1.45 2.44 -11.63
C ALA A 192 0.61 2.70 -12.90
N ALA A 193 1.25 2.81 -14.07
CA ALA A 193 0.56 2.89 -15.36
C ALA A 193 -0.21 1.60 -15.64
N TYR A 194 0.44 0.46 -15.46
CA TYR A 194 -0.18 -0.86 -15.63
C TYR A 194 -1.43 -1.03 -14.75
N LEU A 195 -1.37 -0.64 -13.47
CA LEU A 195 -2.50 -0.71 -12.54
C LEU A 195 -3.69 0.18 -12.94
N ARG A 196 -3.44 1.27 -13.69
CA ARG A 196 -4.52 2.15 -14.18
C ARG A 196 -5.22 1.62 -15.43
N GLU A 197 -4.51 0.84 -16.23
CA GLU A 197 -4.97 0.37 -17.55
C GLU A 197 -5.57 -1.02 -17.52
N HIS A 198 -5.34 -1.78 -16.45
CA HIS A 198 -5.75 -3.18 -16.34
C HIS A 198 -6.77 -3.39 -15.23
N SER A 199 -7.74 -4.24 -15.51
CA SER A 199 -8.74 -4.62 -14.52
C SER A 199 -8.15 -5.48 -13.39
N PRO A 200 -8.82 -5.56 -12.24
CA PRO A 200 -8.49 -6.47 -11.15
C PRO A 200 -8.23 -7.90 -11.61
N ALA A 201 -9.14 -8.44 -12.40
CA ALA A 201 -9.06 -9.79 -12.92
C ALA A 201 -7.83 -9.99 -13.84
N ASP A 202 -7.40 -8.96 -14.56
CA ASP A 202 -6.20 -9.01 -15.40
C ASP A 202 -4.95 -9.06 -14.55
N LEU A 203 -4.91 -8.31 -13.45
CA LEU A 203 -3.78 -8.31 -12.51
C LEU A 203 -3.68 -9.65 -11.76
N GLU A 204 -4.80 -10.19 -11.27
CA GLU A 204 -4.83 -11.51 -10.62
C GLU A 204 -4.37 -12.60 -11.59
N ARG A 205 -4.90 -12.62 -12.80
CA ARG A 205 -4.49 -13.54 -13.86
C ARG A 205 -3.02 -13.33 -14.24
N ALA A 206 -2.55 -12.09 -14.29
CA ALA A 206 -1.16 -11.76 -14.53
C ALA A 206 -0.23 -12.30 -13.45
N LEU A 207 -0.66 -12.28 -12.19
CA LEU A 207 0.09 -12.78 -11.05
C LEU A 207 -0.11 -14.29 -10.82
N GLY A 208 -1.01 -14.94 -11.59
CA GLY A 208 -1.39 -16.34 -11.43
C GLY A 208 -2.02 -16.61 -10.07
N LEU A 209 -2.72 -15.62 -9.57
CA LEU A 209 -3.61 -15.78 -8.45
C LEU A 209 -4.92 -16.35 -9.01
N GLU A 210 -5.45 -17.39 -8.38
CA GLU A 210 -6.82 -17.85 -8.70
C GLU A 210 -7.75 -16.64 -8.46
N PRO A 211 -8.79 -16.46 -9.31
CA PRO A 211 -9.82 -15.48 -9.02
C PRO A 211 -10.31 -15.76 -7.62
N SER A 212 -9.95 -14.92 -6.66
CA SER A 212 -10.30 -15.18 -5.29
C SER A 212 -11.81 -15.07 -5.17
N GLY A 213 -12.44 -16.20 -4.90
CA GLY A 213 -13.70 -16.22 -4.19
C GLY A 213 -13.51 -15.59 -2.82
N LEU A 214 -13.20 -14.30 -2.77
CA LEU A 214 -13.09 -13.46 -1.57
C LEU A 214 -14.47 -13.01 -1.07
N ALA A 215 -15.54 -13.48 -1.71
CA ALA A 215 -16.83 -13.59 -1.08
C ALA A 215 -16.82 -14.89 -0.26
N ASP A 216 -16.93 -14.78 1.05
CA ASP A 216 -17.20 -15.86 2.02
C ASP A 216 -16.07 -16.86 2.33
N ARG A 217 -15.10 -16.47 3.13
CA ARG A 217 -14.54 -17.35 4.16
C ARG A 217 -14.37 -16.59 5.48
N HIS A 218 -15.44 -16.53 6.23
CA HIS A 218 -15.37 -16.28 7.67
C HIS A 218 -14.51 -17.39 8.32
N PRO A 219 -13.61 -17.08 9.30
CA PRO A 219 -12.74 -18.08 9.94
C PRO A 219 -13.44 -19.13 10.80
N ARG A 220 -14.74 -19.34 10.66
CA ARG A 220 -15.55 -20.26 11.47
C ARG A 220 -15.93 -21.59 10.84
N ASP A 221 -15.49 -21.87 9.60
CA ASP A 221 -15.78 -23.14 8.95
C ASP A 221 -14.59 -24.09 8.98
N ALA A 222 -13.96 -24.27 10.14
CA ALA A 222 -13.15 -25.44 10.43
C ALA A 222 -14.08 -26.50 11.03
N PRO A 223 -14.19 -27.71 10.44
CA PRO A 223 -14.96 -28.81 11.03
C PRO A 223 -14.33 -29.29 12.33
N PRO A 224 -15.13 -29.89 13.24
CA PRO A 224 -14.75 -30.28 14.59
C PRO A 224 -13.65 -31.35 14.61
#